data_fff576cdb94a059f8f7f24ce2aac460c
#
_entry.id   fff576cdb94a059f8f7f24ce2aac460c
#
_cell.length_a   1.000
_cell.length_b   1.000
_cell.length_c   1.000
_cell.angle_alpha   90.00
_cell.angle_beta   90.00
_cell.angle_gamma   90.00
#
_symmetry.space_group_name_H-M   'P 1'
#
loop_
_entity.id
_entity.type
_entity.pdbx_description
1 polymer ?
#
loop_
_entity_poly.entity_id
_entity_poly.type
_entity_poly.pdbx_seq_one_letter_code
_entity_poly.pdbx_strand_id
1 'polypeptide(L)'
;MRGIDSNIIVYALNQDLPEHIECKNLLKNIAKGKEMISIPSIAFMESYHALVRAYKFNELEVKRRLITIIDSENINVLEISISTILLAFEIAEEFKTGGRDSLIAASLLENNIKEIYSHDTDFDKIKSIKRIDPVKII
;
A
#
# COMPACT_ATOMS: atom_id res chain seq x y z
N MET A 1 8.58 3.49 11.23
CA MET A 1 7.32 3.65 10.49
C MET A 1 7.24 2.59 9.42
N ARG A 2 6.04 2.12 9.12
CA ARG A 2 5.80 1.13 8.07
C ARG A 2 5.02 1.74 6.93
N GLY A 3 5.17 1.15 5.74
CA GLY A 3 4.36 1.49 4.58
C GLY A 3 3.18 0.55 4.40
N ILE A 4 2.27 0.92 3.52
CA ILE A 4 1.13 0.08 3.13
C ILE A 4 1.11 -0.05 1.62
N ASP A 5 0.95 -1.27 1.12
CA ASP A 5 0.71 -1.58 -0.28
C ASP A 5 -0.77 -1.42 -0.63
N SER A 6 -1.05 -1.21 -1.91
CA SER A 6 -2.41 -1.01 -2.41
C SER A 6 -3.36 -2.17 -2.10
N ASN A 7 -2.88 -3.42 -2.12
CA ASN A 7 -3.76 -4.56 -1.86
C ASN A 7 -4.37 -4.52 -0.45
N ILE A 8 -3.65 -3.98 0.53
CA ILE A 8 -4.20 -3.83 1.89
C ILE A 8 -5.38 -2.87 1.89
N ILE A 9 -5.28 -1.78 1.14
CA ILE A 9 -6.38 -0.80 1.01
C ILE A 9 -7.58 -1.47 0.34
N VAL A 10 -7.35 -2.20 -0.75
CA VAL A 10 -8.42 -2.89 -1.48
C VAL A 10 -9.13 -3.89 -0.57
N TYR A 11 -8.38 -4.71 0.16
CA TYR A 11 -8.98 -5.69 1.07
C TYR A 11 -9.74 -5.01 2.20
N ALA A 12 -9.22 -3.92 2.73
CA ALA A 12 -9.90 -3.18 3.80
C ALA A 12 -11.23 -2.57 3.36
N LEU A 13 -11.37 -2.23 2.07
CA LEU A 13 -12.56 -1.59 1.53
C LEU A 13 -13.53 -2.55 0.84
N ASN A 14 -13.15 -3.81 0.61
CA ASN A 14 -14.02 -4.80 -0.03
C ASN A 14 -14.36 -5.95 0.93
N GLN A 15 -15.53 -5.84 1.55
CA GLN A 15 -15.99 -6.79 2.57
C GLN A 15 -16.23 -8.21 2.03
N ASP A 16 -16.30 -8.37 0.72
CA ASP A 16 -16.55 -9.68 0.11
C ASP A 16 -15.28 -10.53 0.00
N LEU A 17 -14.12 -9.94 0.25
CA LEU A 17 -12.84 -10.64 0.14
C LEU A 17 -12.47 -11.34 1.45
N PRO A 18 -11.85 -12.54 1.39
CA PRO A 18 -11.47 -13.28 2.60
C PRO A 18 -10.44 -12.53 3.46
N GLU A 19 -9.64 -11.63 2.87
CA GLU A 19 -8.62 -10.86 3.56
C GLU A 19 -9.17 -9.60 4.26
N HIS A 20 -10.45 -9.34 4.12
CA HIS A 20 -11.06 -8.07 4.53
C HIS A 20 -10.89 -7.74 6.01
N ILE A 21 -11.20 -8.69 6.89
CA ILE A 21 -11.29 -8.39 8.33
C ILE A 21 -9.95 -7.92 8.91
N GLU A 22 -8.87 -8.62 8.60
CA GLU A 22 -7.54 -8.28 9.11
C GLU A 22 -7.07 -6.92 8.59
N CYS A 23 -7.31 -6.65 7.32
CA CYS A 23 -6.91 -5.38 6.70
C CYS A 23 -7.76 -4.22 7.19
N LYS A 24 -9.07 -4.43 7.37
CA LYS A 24 -9.96 -3.43 7.96
C LYS A 24 -9.53 -3.10 9.39
N ASN A 25 -9.19 -4.12 10.18
CA ASN A 25 -8.75 -3.92 11.55
C ASN A 25 -7.43 -3.15 11.62
N LEU A 26 -6.52 -3.40 10.69
CA LEU A 26 -5.28 -2.64 10.58
C LEU A 26 -5.58 -1.15 10.34
N LEU A 27 -6.44 -0.82 9.38
CA LEU A 27 -6.79 0.57 9.11
C LEU A 27 -7.50 1.22 10.30
N LYS A 28 -8.34 0.47 11.02
CA LYS A 28 -8.99 0.97 12.24
C LYS A 28 -7.98 1.31 13.32
N ASN A 29 -6.97 0.47 13.50
CA ASN A 29 -5.92 0.72 14.49
C ASN A 29 -5.12 1.97 14.13
N ILE A 30 -4.85 2.18 12.86
CA ILE A 30 -4.18 3.39 12.39
C ILE A 30 -5.05 4.61 12.66
N ALA A 31 -6.35 4.54 12.37
CA ALA A 31 -7.28 5.64 12.60
C ALA A 31 -7.37 6.00 14.09
N LYS A 32 -7.20 5.03 14.98
CA LYS A 32 -7.20 5.25 16.43
C LYS A 32 -5.86 5.77 16.96
N GLY A 33 -4.88 5.95 16.11
CA GLY A 33 -3.57 6.47 16.50
C GLY A 33 -2.62 5.42 17.10
N LYS A 34 -2.93 4.14 16.97
CA LYS A 34 -2.06 3.08 17.49
C LYS A 34 -0.78 2.92 16.68
N GLU A 35 -0.81 3.36 15.43
CA GLU A 35 0.33 3.30 14.53
C GLU A 35 0.22 4.40 13.51
N MET A 36 1.36 5.01 13.14
CA MET A 36 1.43 5.95 12.02
C MET A 36 1.99 5.22 10.82
N ILE A 37 1.41 5.49 9.65
CA ILE A 37 1.70 4.76 8.40
C ILE A 37 2.05 5.75 7.30
N SER A 38 2.95 5.35 6.42
CA SER A 38 3.21 6.06 5.16
C SER A 38 2.68 5.25 3.99
N ILE A 39 1.98 5.92 3.08
CA ILE A 39 1.42 5.28 1.89
C ILE A 39 1.92 6.02 0.65
N PRO A 40 2.63 5.32 -0.27
CA PRO A 40 2.99 5.93 -1.54
C PRO A 40 1.75 6.38 -2.32
N SER A 41 1.79 7.55 -2.90
CA SER A 41 0.62 8.14 -3.58
C SER A 41 0.05 7.22 -4.67
N ILE A 42 0.90 6.47 -5.37
CA ILE A 42 0.45 5.56 -6.42
C ILE A 42 -0.49 4.47 -5.89
N ALA A 43 -0.35 4.08 -4.62
CA ALA A 43 -1.19 3.04 -4.03
C ALA A 43 -2.66 3.42 -4.03
N PHE A 44 -2.98 4.72 -3.95
CA PHE A 44 -4.36 5.19 -4.01
C PHE A 44 -4.97 5.01 -5.40
N MET A 45 -4.20 5.29 -6.46
CA MET A 45 -4.72 5.09 -7.83
C MET A 45 -4.81 3.62 -8.18
N GLU A 46 -3.89 2.80 -7.71
CA GLU A 46 -3.98 1.35 -7.88
C GLU A 46 -5.22 0.79 -7.17
N SER A 47 -5.48 1.26 -5.96
CA SER A 47 -6.67 0.85 -5.19
C SER A 47 -7.95 1.30 -5.88
N TYR A 48 -7.99 2.54 -6.37
CA TYR A 48 -9.13 3.06 -7.13
C TYR A 48 -9.41 2.18 -8.36
N HIS A 49 -8.35 1.90 -9.14
CA HIS A 49 -8.48 1.10 -10.35
C HIS A 49 -9.02 -0.31 -10.04
N ALA A 50 -8.46 -0.96 -9.03
CA ALA A 50 -8.89 -2.31 -8.66
C ALA A 50 -10.34 -2.34 -8.20
N LEU A 51 -10.73 -1.43 -7.31
CA LEU A 51 -12.09 -1.40 -6.75
C LEU A 51 -13.14 -1.07 -7.82
N VAL A 52 -12.86 -0.10 -8.68
CA VAL A 52 -13.82 0.33 -9.70
C VAL A 52 -13.84 -0.62 -10.89
N ARG A 53 -12.68 -1.02 -11.40
CA ARG A 53 -12.59 -1.80 -12.65
C ARG A 53 -12.73 -3.30 -12.42
N ALA A 54 -12.03 -3.85 -11.44
CA ALA A 54 -12.07 -5.29 -11.19
C ALA A 54 -13.28 -5.69 -10.37
N TYR A 55 -13.59 -4.95 -9.30
CA TYR A 55 -14.68 -5.30 -8.39
C TYR A 55 -15.98 -4.54 -8.64
N LYS A 56 -16.02 -3.64 -9.62
CA LYS A 56 -17.21 -2.93 -10.07
C LYS A 56 -17.87 -2.06 -8.99
N PHE A 57 -17.10 -1.51 -8.08
CA PHE A 57 -17.61 -0.56 -7.08
C PHE A 57 -17.94 0.77 -7.72
N ASN A 58 -18.85 1.52 -7.10
CA ASN A 58 -19.21 2.86 -7.55
C ASN A 58 -18.04 3.82 -7.40
N GLU A 59 -17.75 4.57 -8.46
CA GLU A 59 -16.60 5.48 -8.53
C GLU A 59 -16.64 6.56 -7.44
N LEU A 60 -17.80 7.15 -7.22
CA LEU A 60 -17.95 8.23 -6.23
C LEU A 60 -17.72 7.72 -4.81
N GLU A 61 -18.25 6.53 -4.51
CA GLU A 61 -18.06 5.89 -3.21
C GLU A 61 -16.59 5.59 -2.95
N VAL A 62 -15.89 5.01 -3.93
CA VAL A 62 -14.47 4.68 -3.82
C VAL A 62 -13.64 5.95 -3.61
N LYS A 63 -13.92 6.99 -4.40
CA LYS A 63 -13.27 8.29 -4.25
C LYS A 63 -13.40 8.83 -2.83
N ARG A 64 -14.61 8.81 -2.27
CA ARG A 64 -14.85 9.33 -0.93
C ARG A 64 -14.06 8.56 0.13
N ARG A 65 -14.05 7.24 0.01
CA ARG A 65 -13.33 6.40 0.97
C ARG A 65 -11.83 6.60 0.90
N LEU A 66 -11.27 6.71 -0.30
CA LEU A 66 -9.84 6.95 -0.47
C LEU A 66 -9.43 8.33 0.05
N ILE A 67 -10.25 9.36 -0.19
CA ILE A 67 -9.99 10.70 0.34
C ILE A 67 -10.01 10.68 1.87
N THR A 68 -10.93 9.95 2.48
CA THR A 68 -10.97 9.80 3.94
C THR A 68 -9.66 9.22 4.48
N ILE A 69 -9.08 8.25 3.79
CA ILE A 69 -7.79 7.69 4.18
C ILE A 69 -6.68 8.74 4.01
N ILE A 70 -6.65 9.44 2.88
CA ILE A 70 -5.65 10.48 2.60
C ILE A 70 -5.67 11.56 3.67
N ASP A 71 -6.85 11.95 4.13
CA ASP A 71 -7.03 13.03 5.10
C ASP A 71 -6.81 12.61 6.55
N SER A 72 -6.53 11.33 6.80
CA SER A 72 -6.31 10.83 8.16
C SER A 72 -5.02 11.42 8.75
N GLU A 73 -5.09 11.86 10.00
CA GLU A 73 -3.94 12.44 10.71
C GLU A 73 -2.77 11.47 10.87
N ASN A 74 -3.06 10.18 10.85
CA ASN A 74 -2.07 9.14 11.13
C ASN A 74 -1.52 8.52 9.85
N ILE A 75 -1.86 9.08 8.70
CA ILE A 75 -1.39 8.61 7.40
C ILE A 75 -0.59 9.72 6.73
N ASN A 76 0.63 9.38 6.37
CA ASN A 76 1.52 10.24 5.61
C ASN A 76 1.56 9.75 4.17
N VAL A 77 1.09 10.57 3.23
CA VAL A 77 1.12 10.22 1.80
C VAL A 77 2.46 10.63 1.21
N LEU A 78 3.15 9.69 0.59
CA LEU A 78 4.46 9.92 -0.01
C LEU A 78 4.30 10.26 -1.49
N GLU A 79 4.75 11.43 -1.88
CA GLU A 79 4.73 11.85 -3.28
C GLU A 79 5.83 11.13 -4.07
N ILE A 80 5.57 10.92 -5.35
CA ILE A 80 6.51 10.25 -6.26
C ILE A 80 7.18 11.32 -7.13
N SER A 81 8.50 11.40 -7.00
CA SER A 81 9.32 12.32 -7.78
C SER A 81 10.10 11.57 -8.87
N ILE A 82 10.84 12.31 -9.68
CA ILE A 82 11.72 11.69 -10.66
C ILE A 82 12.79 10.84 -9.98
N SER A 83 13.33 11.28 -8.84
CA SER A 83 14.31 10.49 -8.09
C SER A 83 13.73 9.16 -7.63
N THR A 84 12.46 9.13 -7.26
CA THR A 84 11.76 7.90 -6.89
C THR A 84 11.72 6.93 -8.07
N ILE A 85 11.41 7.43 -9.26
CA ILE A 85 11.34 6.61 -10.47
C ILE A 85 12.72 6.04 -10.83
N LEU A 86 13.76 6.86 -10.74
CA LEU A 86 15.12 6.41 -11.03
C LEU A 86 15.56 5.31 -10.04
N LEU A 87 15.26 5.47 -8.77
CA LEU A 87 15.54 4.43 -7.77
C LEU A 87 14.73 3.16 -8.05
N ALA A 88 13.47 3.32 -8.48
CA ALA A 88 12.64 2.16 -8.83
C ALA A 88 13.23 1.36 -9.98
N PHE A 89 13.82 2.00 -10.99
CA PHE A 89 14.50 1.31 -12.07
C PHE A 89 15.67 0.45 -11.55
N GLU A 90 16.44 0.99 -10.62
CA GLU A 90 17.56 0.25 -10.02
C GLU A 90 17.07 -0.95 -9.21
N ILE A 91 16.01 -0.78 -8.43
CA ILE A 91 15.41 -1.86 -7.65
C ILE A 91 14.88 -2.96 -8.58
N ALA A 92 14.17 -2.57 -9.62
CA ALA A 92 13.62 -3.52 -10.60
C ALA A 92 14.73 -4.34 -11.27
N GLU A 93 15.83 -3.71 -11.62
CA GLU A 93 16.97 -4.38 -12.24
C GLU A 93 17.66 -5.33 -11.27
N GLU A 94 17.93 -4.85 -10.06
CA GLU A 94 18.67 -5.62 -9.05
C GLU A 94 17.89 -6.84 -8.56
N PHE A 95 16.62 -6.65 -8.23
CA PHE A 95 15.80 -7.69 -7.60
C PHE A 95 14.84 -8.38 -8.55
N LYS A 96 14.81 -7.99 -9.82
CA LYS A 96 13.94 -8.58 -10.85
C LYS A 96 12.47 -8.49 -10.48
N THR A 97 12.06 -7.33 -10.00
CA THR A 97 10.67 -7.05 -9.60
C THR A 97 9.96 -6.20 -10.64
N GLY A 98 8.63 -6.25 -10.64
CA GLY A 98 7.82 -5.43 -11.54
C GLY A 98 7.90 -3.95 -11.21
N GLY A 99 7.53 -3.10 -12.18
CA GLY A 99 7.62 -1.66 -12.02
C GLY A 99 6.80 -1.09 -10.88
N ARG A 100 5.59 -1.63 -10.65
CA ARG A 100 4.71 -1.18 -9.58
C ARG A 100 5.30 -1.45 -8.20
N ASP A 101 5.73 -2.68 -7.96
CA ASP A 101 6.31 -3.07 -6.67
C ASP A 101 7.62 -2.34 -6.42
N SER A 102 8.43 -2.18 -7.47
CA SER A 102 9.68 -1.43 -7.40
C SER A 102 9.46 0.04 -7.06
N LEU A 103 8.41 0.64 -7.62
CA LEU A 103 8.07 2.04 -7.36
C LEU A 103 7.60 2.24 -5.91
N ILE A 104 6.76 1.34 -5.41
CA ILE A 104 6.32 1.39 -4.02
C ILE A 104 7.52 1.23 -3.09
N ALA A 105 8.38 0.25 -3.36
CA ALA A 105 9.58 0.04 -2.56
C ALA A 105 10.50 1.26 -2.58
N ALA A 106 10.73 1.86 -3.75
CA ALA A 106 11.56 3.06 -3.88
C ALA A 106 11.00 4.22 -3.07
N SER A 107 9.70 4.43 -3.13
CA SER A 107 9.03 5.49 -2.37
C SER A 107 9.25 5.33 -0.86
N LEU A 108 9.16 4.11 -0.36
CA LEU A 108 9.38 3.82 1.05
C LEU A 108 10.86 3.99 1.42
N LEU A 109 11.77 3.43 0.65
CA LEU A 109 13.20 3.47 0.93
C LEU A 109 13.76 4.89 0.90
N GLU A 110 13.28 5.75 0.01
CA GLU A 110 13.67 7.17 -0.02
C GLU A 110 13.37 7.87 1.30
N ASN A 111 12.37 7.39 2.01
CA ASN A 111 11.91 7.97 3.27
C ASN A 111 12.38 7.15 4.49
N ASN A 112 13.39 6.31 4.31
CA ASN A 112 13.95 5.44 5.35
C ASN A 112 12.93 4.48 5.97
N ILE A 113 11.94 4.07 5.21
CA ILE A 113 10.93 3.10 5.63
C ILE A 113 11.33 1.75 5.04
N LYS A 114 11.59 0.79 5.91
CA LYS A 114 12.13 -0.52 5.54
C LYS A 114 11.17 -1.68 5.79
N GLU A 115 9.94 -1.39 6.21
CA GLU A 115 8.90 -2.38 6.43
C GLU A 115 7.64 -1.98 5.70
N ILE A 116 6.93 -2.97 5.15
CA ILE A 116 5.69 -2.75 4.40
C ILE A 116 4.64 -3.77 4.82
N TYR A 117 3.43 -3.31 5.05
CA TYR A 117 2.26 -4.19 5.13
C TYR A 117 1.83 -4.56 3.73
N SER A 118 1.95 -5.81 3.37
CA SER A 118 1.52 -6.34 2.08
C SER A 118 1.25 -7.83 2.18
N HIS A 119 0.25 -8.28 1.42
CA HIS A 119 -0.07 -9.69 1.25
C HIS A 119 0.67 -10.27 0.03
N ASP A 120 1.33 -9.42 -0.76
CA ASP A 120 2.01 -9.82 -2.00
C ASP A 120 3.43 -10.29 -1.70
N THR A 121 3.68 -11.59 -1.91
CA THR A 121 4.99 -12.19 -1.68
C THR A 121 6.09 -11.69 -2.61
N ASP A 122 5.74 -10.97 -3.69
CA ASP A 122 6.75 -10.40 -4.59
C ASP A 122 7.67 -9.40 -3.87
N PHE A 123 7.19 -8.74 -2.80
CA PHE A 123 8.04 -7.87 -1.99
C PHE A 123 9.17 -8.62 -1.26
N ASP A 124 9.04 -9.92 -1.07
CA ASP A 124 10.09 -10.73 -0.44
C ASP A 124 11.36 -10.79 -1.29
N LYS A 125 11.26 -10.49 -2.59
CA LYS A 125 12.43 -10.42 -3.49
C LYS A 125 13.28 -9.19 -3.21
N ILE A 126 12.71 -8.14 -2.63
CA ILE A 126 13.41 -6.88 -2.37
C ILE A 126 14.01 -6.97 -0.97
N LYS A 127 15.30 -7.30 -0.90
CA LYS A 127 15.97 -7.60 0.37
C LYS A 127 16.05 -6.42 1.33
N SER A 128 15.95 -5.21 0.81
CA SER A 128 16.01 -3.99 1.62
C SER A 128 14.70 -3.69 2.37
N ILE A 129 13.61 -4.40 2.03
CA ILE A 129 12.31 -4.21 2.65
C ILE A 129 11.84 -5.51 3.27
N LYS A 130 11.30 -5.40 4.49
CA LYS A 130 10.67 -6.51 5.20
C LYS A 130 9.16 -6.43 5.00
N ARG A 131 8.57 -7.48 4.45
CA ARG A 131 7.12 -7.58 4.30
C ARG A 131 6.51 -8.11 5.61
N ILE A 132 5.42 -7.46 6.01
CA ILE A 132 4.61 -7.90 7.15
C ILE A 132 3.21 -8.16 6.58
N ASP A 133 2.76 -9.39 6.66
CA ASP A 133 1.45 -9.77 6.15
C ASP A 133 0.41 -9.65 7.28
N PRO A 134 -0.57 -8.74 7.15
CA PRO A 134 -1.63 -8.63 8.17
C PRO A 134 -2.64 -9.76 8.08
N VAL A 135 -2.67 -10.49 6.98
CA VAL A 135 -3.60 -11.61 6.78
C VAL A 135 -2.98 -12.87 7.38
N LYS A 136 -3.56 -13.33 8.47
CA LYS A 136 -3.09 -14.55 9.11
C LYS A 136 -3.76 -15.75 8.45
N ILE A 137 -2.95 -16.56 7.78
CA ILE A 137 -3.38 -17.84 7.27
C ILE A 137 -3.08 -18.88 8.37
N ILE A 138 -4.12 -19.48 8.88
CA ILE A 138 -4.00 -20.55 9.87
C ILE A 138 -3.97 -21.88 9.13
#